data_c468307a3901501e192db64ca73c05ab
#
_entry.id   c468307a3901501e192db64ca73c05ab
#
_cell.length_a   1.000
_cell.length_b   1.000
_cell.length_c   1.000
_cell.angle_alpha   90.00
_cell.angle_beta   90.00
_cell.angle_gamma   90.00
#
_symmetry.space_group_name_H-M   'P 1'
#
loop_
_entity.id
_entity.type
_entity.pdbx_description
1 polymer ?
#
loop_
_entity_poly.entity_id
_entity_poly.type
_entity_poly.pdbx_seq_one_letter_code
_entity_poly.pdbx_strand_id
1 'polypeptide(L)'
;MALPAPRSRAEEVVVYVEGAIDQRGLQPGDHIGTRGDLRGETGVARATVNEAIRLLQERRRIVVRPGPGGGLFVAPTDPVVRLGRTLLTVLGEPSAVAGAIEVREQLEPLIAAHAAQHRTAKDGRELKALIAEMERNLDDIAQFLSLNWALHARIAAISPNSVLRSTYIGLYEFVNEMSVVKPQPRDGLYLEQRLKVHSDLVAAILAGDVAAAQRAAETHRHPG
;
A
#
# COMPACT_ATOMS: atom_id res chain seq x y z
N MET A 1 12.00 -8.40 26.27
CA MET A 1 11.56 -8.93 24.96
C MET A 1 11.51 -10.44 25.09
N ALA A 2 10.32 -11.07 25.08
CA ALA A 2 10.19 -12.51 25.17
C ALA A 2 10.57 -13.14 23.82
N LEU A 3 11.32 -14.24 23.86
CA LEU A 3 11.63 -15.00 22.65
C LEU A 3 10.33 -15.59 22.08
N PRO A 4 10.18 -15.66 20.74
CA PRO A 4 9.03 -16.30 20.13
C PRO A 4 8.97 -17.76 20.57
N ALA A 5 7.75 -18.25 20.84
CA ALA A 5 7.54 -19.66 21.21
C ALA A 5 8.10 -20.58 20.12
N PRO A 6 8.67 -21.76 20.48
CA PRO A 6 9.15 -22.70 19.49
C PRO A 6 8.01 -23.12 18.56
N ARG A 7 8.30 -23.20 17.24
CA ARG A 7 7.32 -23.60 16.22
C ARG A 7 6.81 -25.02 16.52
N SER A 8 5.51 -25.20 16.32
CA SER A 8 4.95 -26.55 16.37
C SER A 8 5.45 -27.41 15.19
N ARG A 9 5.42 -28.75 15.32
CA ARG A 9 5.74 -29.64 14.20
C ARG A 9 4.87 -29.39 12.96
N ALA A 10 3.63 -28.94 13.13
CA ALA A 10 2.75 -28.58 12.04
C ALA A 10 3.23 -27.29 11.34
N GLU A 11 3.69 -26.31 12.12
CA GLU A 11 4.26 -25.07 11.56
C GLU A 11 5.58 -25.30 10.83
N GLU A 12 6.40 -26.25 11.27
CA GLU A 12 7.61 -26.66 10.53
C GLU A 12 7.24 -27.21 9.14
N VAL A 13 6.19 -28.03 9.06
CA VAL A 13 5.67 -28.57 7.79
C VAL A 13 5.08 -27.45 6.92
N VAL A 14 4.40 -26.47 7.51
CA VAL A 14 3.92 -25.29 6.79
C VAL A 14 5.08 -24.55 6.10
N VAL A 15 6.14 -24.26 6.85
CA VAL A 15 7.34 -23.57 6.31
C VAL A 15 8.00 -24.41 5.21
N TYR A 16 8.07 -25.74 5.38
CA TYR A 16 8.59 -26.64 4.36
C TYR A 16 7.79 -26.55 3.05
N VAL A 17 6.46 -26.60 3.12
CA VAL A 17 5.59 -26.52 1.93
C VAL A 17 5.69 -25.15 1.27
N GLU A 18 5.69 -24.07 2.03
CA GLU A 18 5.84 -22.71 1.49
C GLU A 18 7.20 -22.55 0.79
N GLY A 19 8.27 -23.04 1.41
CA GLY A 19 9.60 -23.06 0.80
C GLY A 19 9.67 -23.89 -0.48
N ALA A 20 9.00 -25.06 -0.52
CA ALA A 20 8.95 -25.90 -1.71
C ALA A 20 8.17 -25.23 -2.86
N ILE A 21 7.10 -24.49 -2.57
CA ILE A 21 6.36 -23.71 -3.57
C ILE A 21 7.28 -22.67 -4.19
N ASP A 22 8.00 -21.92 -3.37
CA ASP A 22 8.88 -20.84 -3.83
C ASP A 22 10.10 -21.35 -4.59
N GLN A 23 10.79 -22.39 -4.06
CA GLN A 23 11.98 -22.98 -4.68
C GLN A 23 11.69 -23.66 -6.03
N ARG A 24 10.52 -24.32 -6.15
CA ARG A 24 10.08 -24.98 -7.38
C ARG A 24 9.39 -24.01 -8.35
N GLY A 25 9.19 -22.75 -7.97
CA GLY A 25 8.52 -21.73 -8.81
C GLY A 25 7.07 -22.09 -9.13
N LEU A 26 6.37 -22.82 -8.22
CA LEU A 26 5.00 -23.28 -8.51
C LEU A 26 4.02 -22.13 -8.59
N GLN A 27 3.18 -22.16 -9.62
CA GLN A 27 2.17 -21.17 -9.89
C GLN A 27 0.80 -21.56 -9.29
N PRO A 28 -0.12 -20.62 -9.09
CA PRO A 28 -1.48 -20.92 -8.67
C PRO A 28 -2.14 -21.98 -9.56
N GLY A 29 -2.63 -23.04 -8.93
CA GLY A 29 -3.24 -24.18 -9.60
C GLY A 29 -2.29 -25.35 -9.86
N ASP A 30 -0.97 -25.15 -9.66
CA ASP A 30 0.00 -26.24 -9.81
C ASP A 30 -0.13 -27.27 -8.68
N HIS A 31 0.14 -28.52 -9.02
CA HIS A 31 0.10 -29.64 -8.08
C HIS A 31 1.38 -29.66 -7.23
N ILE A 32 1.20 -29.63 -5.92
CA ILE A 32 2.30 -29.66 -4.94
C ILE A 32 2.69 -31.11 -4.64
N GLY A 33 1.68 -31.96 -4.46
CA GLY A 33 1.80 -33.35 -4.06
C GLY A 33 0.53 -33.83 -3.35
N THR A 34 0.60 -35.04 -2.76
CA THR A 34 -0.47 -35.62 -1.94
C THR A 34 -0.14 -35.52 -0.45
N ARG A 35 -1.13 -35.86 0.41
CA ARG A 35 -0.87 -36.05 1.85
C ARG A 35 0.16 -37.15 2.13
N GLY A 36 0.18 -38.18 1.26
CA GLY A 36 1.13 -39.27 1.34
C GLY A 36 2.54 -38.83 1.05
N ASP A 37 2.72 -38.05 -0.02
CA ASP A 37 4.02 -37.51 -0.41
C ASP A 37 4.56 -36.60 0.70
N LEU A 38 3.73 -35.66 1.18
CA LEU A 38 4.13 -34.76 2.26
C LEU A 38 4.53 -35.48 3.55
N ARG A 39 3.84 -36.59 3.87
CA ARG A 39 4.21 -37.42 5.00
C ARG A 39 5.54 -38.15 4.75
N GLY A 40 5.74 -38.65 3.54
CA GLY A 40 6.99 -39.33 3.15
C GLY A 40 8.20 -38.39 3.21
N GLU A 41 8.04 -37.19 2.69
CA GLU A 41 9.09 -36.17 2.63
C GLU A 41 9.46 -35.61 4.01
N THR A 42 8.47 -35.39 4.87
CA THR A 42 8.69 -34.76 6.20
C THR A 42 8.87 -35.73 7.35
N GLY A 43 8.50 -36.98 7.17
CA GLY A 43 8.60 -38.05 8.21
C GLY A 43 7.66 -37.83 9.41
N VAL A 44 6.72 -36.86 9.37
CA VAL A 44 5.85 -36.59 10.51
C VAL A 44 4.58 -37.45 10.51
N ALA A 45 3.91 -37.54 11.67
CA ALA A 45 2.67 -38.27 11.82
C ALA A 45 1.54 -37.68 10.95
N ARG A 46 0.58 -38.54 10.52
CA ARG A 46 -0.57 -38.14 9.70
C ARG A 46 -1.39 -36.99 10.32
N ALA A 47 -1.52 -36.98 11.65
CA ALA A 47 -2.22 -35.93 12.36
C ALA A 47 -1.53 -34.58 12.17
N THR A 48 -0.20 -34.53 12.24
CA THR A 48 0.61 -33.33 12.03
C THR A 48 0.50 -32.81 10.59
N VAL A 49 0.52 -33.72 9.59
CA VAL A 49 0.30 -33.37 8.19
C VAL A 49 -1.09 -32.73 7.98
N ASN A 50 -2.12 -33.35 8.58
CA ASN A 50 -3.48 -32.79 8.45
C ASN A 50 -3.61 -31.42 9.09
N GLU A 51 -2.99 -31.19 10.24
CA GLU A 51 -2.96 -29.89 10.91
C GLU A 51 -2.20 -28.84 10.06
N ALA A 52 -1.03 -29.20 9.52
CA ALA A 52 -0.29 -28.32 8.61
C ALA A 52 -1.12 -27.94 7.36
N ILE A 53 -1.81 -28.92 6.77
CA ILE A 53 -2.71 -28.68 5.63
C ILE A 53 -3.84 -27.71 6.02
N ARG A 54 -4.44 -27.87 7.21
CA ARG A 54 -5.47 -26.96 7.71
C ARG A 54 -4.91 -25.54 7.85
N LEU A 55 -3.75 -25.38 8.45
CA LEU A 55 -3.06 -24.08 8.58
C LEU A 55 -2.74 -23.44 7.22
N LEU A 56 -2.26 -24.24 6.25
CA LEU A 56 -1.99 -23.77 4.89
C LEU A 56 -3.27 -23.33 4.16
N GLN A 57 -4.40 -24.04 4.38
CA GLN A 57 -5.70 -23.63 3.82
C GLN A 57 -6.23 -22.35 4.47
N GLU A 58 -6.12 -22.22 5.80
CA GLU A 58 -6.48 -21.00 6.53
C GLU A 58 -5.66 -19.79 6.06
N ARG A 59 -4.37 -20.01 5.80
CA ARG A 59 -3.47 -19.00 5.19
C ARG A 59 -3.71 -18.80 3.69
N ARG A 60 -4.67 -19.51 3.09
CA ARG A 60 -4.97 -19.47 1.64
C ARG A 60 -3.75 -19.76 0.76
N ARG A 61 -2.83 -20.62 1.25
CA ARG A 61 -1.63 -21.02 0.49
C ARG A 61 -1.89 -22.20 -0.42
N ILE A 62 -2.78 -23.11 0.00
CA ILE A 62 -3.14 -24.30 -0.77
C ILE A 62 -4.65 -24.53 -0.82
N VAL A 63 -5.07 -25.27 -1.83
CA VAL A 63 -6.38 -25.92 -1.90
C VAL A 63 -6.22 -27.41 -1.99
N VAL A 64 -7.17 -28.13 -1.40
CA VAL A 64 -7.21 -29.60 -1.43
C VAL A 64 -8.28 -30.02 -2.43
N ARG A 65 -7.92 -30.86 -3.39
CA ARG A 65 -8.89 -31.47 -4.32
C ARG A 65 -9.01 -32.96 -4.00
N PRO A 66 -10.23 -33.49 -3.78
CA PRO A 66 -10.46 -34.91 -3.52
C PRO A 66 -10.49 -35.72 -4.81
N GLY A 67 -10.39 -37.04 -4.69
CA GLY A 67 -10.60 -37.99 -5.79
C GLY A 67 -9.36 -38.36 -6.59
N PRO A 68 -9.55 -39.16 -7.67
CA PRO A 68 -8.46 -39.51 -8.59
C PRO A 68 -7.86 -38.27 -9.24
N GLY A 69 -6.54 -38.11 -9.20
CA GLY A 69 -5.85 -36.89 -9.60
C GLY A 69 -5.98 -35.72 -8.62
N GLY A 70 -6.55 -35.97 -7.43
CA GLY A 70 -6.61 -35.01 -6.34
C GLY A 70 -5.26 -34.82 -5.65
N GLY A 71 -5.22 -33.96 -4.65
CA GLY A 71 -4.00 -33.65 -3.90
C GLY A 71 -4.02 -32.24 -3.34
N LEU A 72 -2.83 -31.74 -3.06
CA LEU A 72 -2.57 -30.38 -2.62
C LEU A 72 -2.16 -29.56 -3.83
N PHE A 73 -2.80 -28.44 -4.02
CA PHE A 73 -2.53 -27.52 -5.13
C PHE A 73 -2.23 -26.13 -4.55
N VAL A 74 -1.38 -25.38 -5.24
CA VAL A 74 -1.18 -23.96 -4.90
C VAL A 74 -2.52 -23.24 -5.01
N ALA A 75 -2.92 -22.55 -3.96
CA ALA A 75 -4.18 -21.81 -3.96
C ALA A 75 -4.18 -20.72 -5.05
N PRO A 76 -5.33 -20.42 -5.64
CA PRO A 76 -5.47 -19.22 -6.44
C PRO A 76 -5.07 -18.03 -5.58
N THR A 77 -4.09 -17.28 -6.01
CA THR A 77 -3.75 -16.04 -5.33
C THR A 77 -4.90 -15.06 -5.51
N ASP A 78 -5.46 -14.58 -4.42
CA ASP A 78 -6.43 -13.49 -4.47
C ASP A 78 -5.85 -12.38 -5.37
N PRO A 79 -6.61 -11.86 -6.35
CA PRO A 79 -6.14 -10.80 -7.23
C PRO A 79 -5.55 -9.61 -6.46
N VAL A 80 -6.08 -9.29 -5.29
CA VAL A 80 -5.57 -8.22 -4.40
C VAL A 80 -4.18 -8.58 -3.84
N VAL A 81 -3.99 -9.82 -3.40
CA VAL A 81 -2.68 -10.30 -2.90
C VAL A 81 -1.66 -10.35 -4.03
N ARG A 82 -2.09 -10.76 -5.25
CA ARG A 82 -1.23 -10.76 -6.44
C ARG A 82 -0.77 -9.35 -6.79
N LEU A 83 -1.70 -8.40 -6.82
CA LEU A 83 -1.39 -6.99 -7.05
C LEU A 83 -0.41 -6.46 -6.01
N GLY A 84 -0.67 -6.75 -4.72
CA GLY A 84 0.23 -6.36 -3.63
C GLY A 84 1.64 -6.95 -3.78
N ARG A 85 1.77 -8.23 -4.13
CA ARG A 85 3.09 -8.86 -4.38
C ARG A 85 3.80 -8.23 -5.57
N THR A 86 3.09 -7.97 -6.67
CA THR A 86 3.66 -7.29 -7.85
C THR A 86 4.18 -5.89 -7.46
N LEU A 87 3.40 -5.13 -6.72
CA LEU A 87 3.83 -3.83 -6.23
C LEU A 87 5.08 -3.94 -5.34
N LEU A 88 5.10 -4.88 -4.39
CA LEU A 88 6.26 -5.10 -3.51
C LEU A 88 7.52 -5.51 -4.29
N THR A 89 7.39 -6.29 -5.37
CA THR A 89 8.53 -6.68 -6.21
C THR A 89 9.09 -5.48 -6.95
N VAL A 90 8.22 -4.67 -7.54
CA VAL A 90 8.60 -3.45 -8.28
C VAL A 90 9.18 -2.40 -7.33
N LEU A 91 8.60 -2.23 -6.14
CA LEU A 91 9.04 -1.25 -5.14
C LEU A 91 10.44 -1.55 -4.55
N GLY A 92 10.98 -2.75 -4.77
CA GLY A 92 12.36 -3.11 -4.43
C GLY A 92 13.43 -2.60 -5.42
N GLU A 93 13.03 -2.06 -6.57
CA GLU A 93 13.96 -1.58 -7.59
C GLU A 93 14.40 -0.13 -7.35
N PRO A 94 15.64 0.26 -7.73
CA PRO A 94 16.11 1.64 -7.57
C PRO A 94 15.26 2.70 -8.29
N SER A 95 14.62 2.33 -9.39
CA SER A 95 13.72 3.19 -10.19
C SER A 95 12.31 3.33 -9.60
N ALA A 96 11.98 2.53 -8.60
CA ALA A 96 10.62 2.43 -8.07
C ALA A 96 10.10 3.74 -7.48
N VAL A 97 10.96 4.54 -6.84
CA VAL A 97 10.56 5.83 -6.25
C VAL A 97 10.05 6.78 -7.33
N ALA A 98 10.78 6.92 -8.44
CA ALA A 98 10.36 7.77 -9.55
C ALA A 98 9.03 7.28 -10.17
N GLY A 99 8.90 5.96 -10.39
CA GLY A 99 7.65 5.36 -10.87
C GLY A 99 6.48 5.54 -9.89
N ALA A 100 6.72 5.44 -8.59
CA ALA A 100 5.70 5.67 -7.58
C ALA A 100 5.23 7.15 -7.56
N ILE A 101 6.15 8.08 -7.73
CA ILE A 101 5.84 9.51 -7.87
C ILE A 101 4.95 9.73 -9.11
N GLU A 102 5.36 9.21 -10.27
CA GLU A 102 4.61 9.34 -11.52
C GLU A 102 3.18 8.80 -11.38
N VAL A 103 3.01 7.59 -10.85
CA VAL A 103 1.66 7.00 -10.65
C VAL A 103 0.84 7.84 -9.66
N ARG A 104 1.42 8.24 -8.53
CA ARG A 104 0.76 9.09 -7.55
C ARG A 104 0.25 10.39 -8.17
N GLU A 105 1.09 11.06 -8.97
CA GLU A 105 0.74 12.29 -9.66
C GLU A 105 -0.43 12.11 -10.63
N GLN A 106 -0.52 10.96 -11.31
CA GLN A 106 -1.68 10.66 -12.16
C GLN A 106 -2.97 10.42 -11.36
N LEU A 107 -2.88 9.95 -10.13
CA LEU A 107 -4.05 9.72 -9.26
C LEU A 107 -4.53 10.99 -8.56
N GLU A 108 -3.67 11.99 -8.39
CA GLU A 108 -3.95 13.18 -7.60
C GLU A 108 -5.14 14.01 -8.10
N PRO A 109 -5.33 14.27 -9.41
CA PRO A 109 -6.51 14.98 -9.91
C PRO A 109 -7.81 14.23 -9.62
N LEU A 110 -7.81 12.90 -9.67
CA LEU A 110 -8.98 12.09 -9.34
C LEU A 110 -9.29 12.14 -7.84
N ILE A 111 -8.29 12.12 -6.99
CA ILE A 111 -8.42 12.31 -5.53
C ILE A 111 -9.01 13.70 -5.24
N ALA A 112 -8.50 14.75 -5.87
CA ALA A 112 -9.00 16.12 -5.71
C ALA A 112 -10.45 16.27 -6.18
N ALA A 113 -10.81 15.64 -7.31
CA ALA A 113 -12.17 15.61 -7.83
C ALA A 113 -13.13 14.95 -6.83
N HIS A 114 -12.77 13.78 -6.31
CA HIS A 114 -13.59 13.09 -5.30
C HIS A 114 -13.71 13.91 -4.01
N ALA A 115 -12.64 14.56 -3.57
CA ALA A 115 -12.69 15.44 -2.40
C ALA A 115 -13.64 16.61 -2.63
N ALA A 116 -13.60 17.27 -3.81
CA ALA A 116 -14.51 18.35 -4.15
C ALA A 116 -15.98 17.91 -4.19
N GLN A 117 -16.26 16.67 -4.63
CA GLN A 117 -17.62 16.12 -4.72
C GLN A 117 -18.17 15.68 -3.35
N HIS A 118 -17.34 15.09 -2.48
CA HIS A 118 -17.81 14.36 -1.31
C HIS A 118 -17.44 15.00 0.04
N ARG A 119 -16.72 16.14 0.05
CA ARG A 119 -16.37 16.81 1.30
C ARG A 119 -17.58 17.17 2.14
N THR A 120 -17.41 17.01 3.45
CA THR A 120 -18.34 17.52 4.45
C THR A 120 -17.87 18.85 5.05
N ALA A 121 -18.72 19.50 5.83
CA ALA A 121 -18.31 20.69 6.58
C ALA A 121 -17.18 20.40 7.59
N LYS A 122 -17.11 19.17 8.12
CA LYS A 122 -16.01 18.72 8.99
C LYS A 122 -14.71 18.67 8.22
N ASP A 123 -14.72 18.03 7.05
CA ASP A 123 -13.53 17.94 6.18
C ASP A 123 -12.99 19.32 5.84
N GLY A 124 -13.89 20.25 5.53
CA GLY A 124 -13.52 21.63 5.22
C GLY A 124 -12.82 22.34 6.38
N ARG A 125 -13.26 22.14 7.61
CA ARG A 125 -12.58 22.69 8.80
C ARG A 125 -11.19 22.13 8.98
N GLU A 126 -11.05 20.80 8.82
CA GLU A 126 -9.77 20.10 8.99
C GLU A 126 -8.76 20.51 7.91
N LEU A 127 -9.18 20.61 6.64
CA LEU A 127 -8.32 21.09 5.56
C LEU A 127 -7.84 22.53 5.78
N LYS A 128 -8.74 23.42 6.21
CA LYS A 128 -8.36 24.81 6.55
C LYS A 128 -7.38 24.89 7.70
N ALA A 129 -7.59 24.06 8.73
CA ALA A 129 -6.68 23.99 9.88
C ALA A 129 -5.26 23.55 9.46
N LEU A 130 -5.15 22.54 8.57
CA LEU A 130 -3.87 22.08 8.05
C LEU A 130 -3.14 23.17 7.23
N ILE A 131 -3.84 23.89 6.37
CA ILE A 131 -3.26 25.02 5.62
C ILE A 131 -2.76 26.11 6.59
N ALA A 132 -3.55 26.46 7.60
CA ALA A 132 -3.14 27.45 8.58
C ALA A 132 -1.94 26.99 9.44
N GLU A 133 -1.80 25.69 9.72
CA GLU A 133 -0.61 25.16 10.36
C GLU A 133 0.61 25.20 9.43
N MET A 134 0.46 24.86 8.15
CA MET A 134 1.55 24.99 7.17
C MET A 134 2.06 26.43 7.08
N GLU A 135 1.16 27.40 7.06
CA GLU A 135 1.50 28.83 7.03
C GLU A 135 2.31 29.28 8.26
N ARG A 136 2.01 28.73 9.44
CA ARG A 136 2.74 29.03 10.67
C ARG A 136 4.13 28.38 10.76
N ASN A 137 4.42 27.42 9.90
CA ASN A 137 5.65 26.63 9.91
C ASN A 137 6.49 26.80 8.64
N LEU A 138 6.45 27.98 8.03
CA LEU A 138 7.25 28.28 6.82
C LEU A 138 8.76 28.34 7.08
N ASP A 139 9.17 28.49 8.33
CA ASP A 139 10.56 28.50 8.80
C ASP A 139 11.04 27.10 9.25
N ASP A 140 10.13 26.14 9.46
CA ASP A 140 10.43 24.74 9.81
C ASP A 140 10.06 23.79 8.66
N ILE A 141 11.05 23.51 7.81
CA ILE A 141 10.85 22.63 6.63
C ILE A 141 10.39 21.21 7.01
N ALA A 142 10.87 20.67 8.14
CA ALA A 142 10.50 19.32 8.57
C ALA A 142 9.03 19.26 8.98
N GLN A 143 8.60 20.26 9.77
CA GLN A 143 7.21 20.39 10.19
C GLN A 143 6.30 20.71 8.99
N PHE A 144 6.72 21.61 8.09
CA PHE A 144 5.98 21.92 6.87
C PHE A 144 5.75 20.66 6.02
N LEU A 145 6.77 19.85 5.78
CA LEU A 145 6.66 18.60 5.04
C LEU A 145 5.74 17.60 5.74
N SER A 146 5.80 17.47 7.05
CA SER A 146 4.90 16.64 7.82
C SER A 146 3.43 17.06 7.66
N LEU A 147 3.16 18.37 7.72
CA LEU A 147 1.83 18.94 7.50
C LEU A 147 1.35 18.76 6.05
N ASN A 148 2.25 18.89 5.08
CA ASN A 148 1.97 18.58 3.69
C ASN A 148 1.49 17.12 3.51
N TRP A 149 2.14 16.18 4.19
CA TRP A 149 1.72 14.79 4.24
C TRP A 149 0.31 14.64 4.81
N ALA A 150 0.07 15.24 5.97
CA ALA A 150 -1.23 15.19 6.63
C ALA A 150 -2.34 15.78 5.75
N LEU A 151 -2.05 16.85 5.00
CA LEU A 151 -2.99 17.48 4.07
C LEU A 151 -3.38 16.52 2.94
N HIS A 152 -2.41 15.92 2.25
CA HIS A 152 -2.69 14.97 1.18
C HIS A 152 -3.42 13.72 1.67
N ALA A 153 -3.03 13.16 2.79
CA ALA A 153 -3.73 12.03 3.41
C ALA A 153 -5.18 12.41 3.77
N ARG A 154 -5.41 13.63 4.26
CA ARG A 154 -6.75 14.11 4.60
C ARG A 154 -7.62 14.32 3.37
N ILE A 155 -7.09 14.87 2.29
CA ILE A 155 -7.79 15.01 1.01
C ILE A 155 -8.17 13.64 0.47
N ALA A 156 -7.24 12.68 0.46
CA ALA A 156 -7.48 11.32 0.00
C ALA A 156 -8.55 10.60 0.82
N ALA A 157 -8.59 10.83 2.14
CA ALA A 157 -9.57 10.21 3.03
C ALA A 157 -11.04 10.57 2.72
N ILE A 158 -11.28 11.68 2.00
CA ILE A 158 -12.63 12.11 1.57
C ILE A 158 -13.14 11.23 0.41
N SER A 159 -12.26 10.63 -0.37
CA SER A 159 -12.66 9.79 -1.52
C SER A 159 -13.48 8.58 -1.05
N PRO A 160 -14.67 8.32 -1.64
CA PRO A 160 -15.46 7.12 -1.37
C PRO A 160 -14.83 5.85 -1.96
N ASN A 161 -13.94 5.99 -2.95
CA ASN A 161 -13.25 4.87 -3.59
C ASN A 161 -12.09 4.39 -2.72
N SER A 162 -12.32 3.30 -1.98
CA SER A 162 -11.32 2.74 -1.05
C SER A 162 -10.06 2.24 -1.76
N VAL A 163 -10.16 1.71 -2.99
CA VAL A 163 -9.01 1.24 -3.74
C VAL A 163 -8.12 2.42 -4.13
N LEU A 164 -8.72 3.47 -4.72
CA LEU A 164 -8.00 4.69 -5.08
C LEU A 164 -7.31 5.31 -3.86
N ARG A 165 -8.04 5.47 -2.75
CA ARG A 165 -7.52 6.02 -1.50
C ARG A 165 -6.33 5.22 -0.96
N SER A 166 -6.48 3.90 -0.84
CA SER A 166 -5.42 3.04 -0.31
C SER A 166 -4.19 3.00 -1.22
N THR A 167 -4.38 2.97 -2.55
CA THR A 167 -3.27 3.03 -3.50
C THR A 167 -2.54 4.36 -3.42
N TYR A 168 -3.26 5.48 -3.40
CA TYR A 168 -2.66 6.81 -3.31
C TYR A 168 -1.86 7.00 -2.01
N ILE A 169 -2.45 6.63 -0.86
CA ILE A 169 -1.77 6.74 0.44
C ILE A 169 -0.55 5.83 0.50
N GLY A 170 -0.66 4.57 0.05
CA GLY A 170 0.46 3.64 0.08
C GLY A 170 1.63 4.08 -0.81
N LEU A 171 1.37 4.64 -2.00
CA LEU A 171 2.42 5.22 -2.84
C LEU A 171 3.06 6.44 -2.17
N TYR A 172 2.25 7.24 -1.49
CA TYR A 172 2.71 8.42 -0.78
C TYR A 172 3.64 8.03 0.38
N GLU A 173 3.24 7.08 1.22
CA GLU A 173 4.05 6.53 2.33
C GLU A 173 5.36 5.93 1.81
N PHE A 174 5.30 5.13 0.75
CA PHE A 174 6.49 4.55 0.12
C PHE A 174 7.48 5.62 -0.35
N VAL A 175 7.03 6.65 -1.06
CA VAL A 175 7.89 7.75 -1.50
C VAL A 175 8.52 8.46 -0.31
N ASN A 176 7.77 8.66 0.78
CA ASN A 176 8.30 9.31 1.98
C ASN A 176 9.36 8.48 2.69
N GLU A 177 9.11 7.19 2.90
CA GLU A 177 10.05 6.29 3.57
C GLU A 177 11.35 6.13 2.77
N MET A 178 11.24 6.05 1.45
CA MET A 178 12.41 5.89 0.57
C MET A 178 13.13 7.20 0.26
N SER A 179 12.44 8.34 0.39
CA SER A 179 13.05 9.66 0.23
C SER A 179 13.81 10.05 1.50
N VAL A 180 14.85 9.29 1.86
CA VAL A 180 15.82 9.64 2.92
C VAL A 180 16.69 10.84 2.47
N VAL A 181 16.13 11.74 1.69
CA VAL A 181 16.76 12.99 1.33
C VAL A 181 16.67 13.88 2.56
N LYS A 182 17.81 14.09 3.23
CA LYS A 182 17.93 15.21 4.19
C LYS A 182 17.30 16.43 3.53
N PRO A 183 16.41 17.15 4.21
CA PRO A 183 15.84 18.36 3.66
C PRO A 183 16.98 19.23 3.16
N GLN A 184 17.09 19.39 1.85
CA GLN A 184 18.03 20.37 1.30
C GLN A 184 17.57 21.74 1.79
N PRO A 185 18.48 22.64 2.19
CA PRO A 185 18.10 24.02 2.46
C PRO A 185 17.37 24.54 1.23
N ARG A 186 16.07 24.72 1.33
CA ARG A 186 15.24 25.28 0.25
C ARG A 186 14.93 26.71 0.66
N ASP A 187 14.98 27.63 -0.31
CA ASP A 187 14.63 29.03 -0.10
C ASP A 187 13.23 29.14 0.51
N GLY A 188 13.04 30.12 1.40
CA GLY A 188 11.72 30.43 1.97
C GLY A 188 10.66 30.66 0.87
N LEU A 189 11.06 31.21 -0.28
CA LEU A 189 10.24 31.35 -1.46
C LEU A 189 9.66 30.01 -1.97
N TYR A 190 10.40 28.90 -1.87
CA TYR A 190 9.90 27.59 -2.25
C TYR A 190 8.73 27.13 -1.35
N LEU A 191 8.84 27.29 -0.03
CA LEU A 191 7.77 26.91 0.89
C LEU A 191 6.54 27.79 0.74
N GLU A 192 6.72 29.10 0.48
CA GLU A 192 5.61 30.01 0.18
C GLU A 192 4.87 29.62 -1.11
N GLN A 193 5.60 29.28 -2.16
CA GLN A 193 5.02 28.81 -3.42
C GLN A 193 4.26 27.49 -3.20
N ARG A 194 4.83 26.56 -2.44
CA ARG A 194 4.17 25.28 -2.10
C ARG A 194 2.90 25.54 -1.29
N LEU A 195 2.95 26.40 -0.27
CA LEU A 195 1.76 26.78 0.51
C LEU A 195 0.67 27.35 -0.39
N LYS A 196 1.03 28.24 -1.32
CA LYS A 196 0.07 28.84 -2.25
C LYS A 196 -0.63 27.77 -3.10
N VAL A 197 0.12 26.85 -3.70
CA VAL A 197 -0.43 25.78 -4.53
C VAL A 197 -1.39 24.88 -3.72
N HIS A 198 -1.04 24.54 -2.48
CA HIS A 198 -1.92 23.75 -1.61
C HIS A 198 -3.17 24.54 -1.18
N SER A 199 -3.02 25.83 -0.92
CA SER A 199 -4.15 26.71 -0.59
C SER A 199 -5.15 26.83 -1.75
N ASP A 200 -4.65 26.95 -2.97
CA ASP A 200 -5.47 27.00 -4.19
C ASP A 200 -6.22 25.67 -4.40
N LEU A 201 -5.55 24.53 -4.19
CA LEU A 201 -6.17 23.20 -4.24
C LEU A 201 -7.28 23.05 -3.19
N VAL A 202 -7.00 23.40 -1.95
CA VAL A 202 -7.99 23.34 -0.87
C VAL A 202 -9.15 24.28 -1.14
N ALA A 203 -8.92 25.49 -1.63
CA ALA A 203 -9.97 26.43 -1.98
C ALA A 203 -10.91 25.86 -3.04
N ALA A 204 -10.39 25.24 -4.10
CA ALA A 204 -11.18 24.58 -5.15
C ALA A 204 -12.00 23.40 -4.59
N ILE A 205 -11.39 22.57 -3.74
CA ILE A 205 -12.09 21.47 -3.05
C ILE A 205 -13.24 22.01 -2.20
N LEU A 206 -13.01 23.06 -1.42
CA LEU A 206 -14.03 23.65 -0.54
C LEU A 206 -15.18 24.29 -1.31
N ALA A 207 -14.88 24.92 -2.45
CA ALA A 207 -15.90 25.44 -3.36
C ALA A 207 -16.78 24.34 -4.00
N GLY A 208 -16.29 23.08 -4.03
CA GLY A 208 -16.95 21.99 -4.73
C GLY A 208 -16.79 22.06 -6.25
N ASP A 209 -15.86 22.88 -6.71
CA ASP A 209 -15.53 22.98 -8.13
C ASP A 209 -14.58 21.84 -8.51
N VAL A 210 -15.18 20.76 -9.04
CA VAL A 210 -14.46 19.55 -9.44
C VAL A 210 -13.40 19.85 -10.49
N ALA A 211 -13.74 20.68 -11.49
CA ALA A 211 -12.82 20.99 -12.57
C ALA A 211 -11.66 21.88 -12.09
N ALA A 212 -11.93 22.84 -11.21
CA ALA A 212 -10.88 23.64 -10.59
C ALA A 212 -9.97 22.81 -9.68
N ALA A 213 -10.53 21.87 -8.90
CA ALA A 213 -9.76 20.99 -8.04
C ALA A 213 -8.84 20.06 -8.85
N GLN A 214 -9.30 19.53 -9.99
CA GLN A 214 -8.48 18.74 -10.90
C GLN A 214 -7.32 19.57 -11.48
N ARG A 215 -7.61 20.77 -12.01
CA ARG A 215 -6.57 21.66 -12.54
C ARG A 215 -5.55 22.08 -11.48
N ALA A 216 -6.01 22.39 -10.26
CA ALA A 216 -5.11 22.72 -9.16
C ALA A 216 -4.18 21.54 -8.80
N ALA A 217 -4.70 20.32 -8.80
CA ALA A 217 -3.91 19.11 -8.59
C ALA A 217 -2.89 18.86 -9.72
N GLU A 218 -3.24 19.17 -10.96
CA GLU A 218 -2.32 19.08 -12.11
C GLU A 218 -1.19 20.11 -12.01
N THR A 219 -1.47 21.32 -11.60
CA THR A 219 -0.46 22.37 -11.39
C THR A 219 0.46 22.05 -10.21
N HIS A 220 -0.03 21.30 -9.25
CA HIS A 220 0.72 20.85 -8.08
C HIS A 220 1.89 19.91 -8.42
N ARG A 221 1.83 19.19 -9.56
CA ARG A 221 2.84 18.21 -9.99
C ARG A 221 4.21 18.82 -10.28
N HIS A 222 4.24 20.02 -10.77
CA HIS A 222 5.44 20.72 -11.20
C HIS A 222 5.57 22.05 -10.44
N PRO A 223 6.15 22.07 -9.24
CA PRO A 223 6.74 23.32 -8.77
C PRO A 223 7.97 23.51 -9.65
N GLY A 224 7.94 24.53 -10.52
CA GLY A 224 9.07 24.95 -11.32
C GLY A 224 10.32 25.22 -10.48
#